data_94ebd58c5d3306b38ded766ae398849e
#
_entry.id   94ebd58c5d3306b38ded766ae398849e
#
_cell.length_a   1.000
_cell.length_b   1.000
_cell.length_c   1.000
_cell.angle_alpha   90.00
_cell.angle_beta   90.00
_cell.angle_gamma   90.00
#
_symmetry.space_group_name_H-M   'P 1'
#
loop_
_entity.id
_entity.type
_entity.pdbx_description
1 polymer ?
#
loop_
_entity_poly.entity_id
_entity_poly.type
_entity_poly.pdbx_seq_one_letter_code
_entity_poly.pdbx_strand_id
1 'polypeptide(L)'
;MNRWRTASTRYRPAATITPIALKSTERVPYLVTQAAAPYEGLRRIPVSVLLHDVRSLYNVGAFFRSADAAGCEKLYLCGITGRPPHAGISKTALGAEDTVPWEHHPDPAALILNLQRQGHEIAAVETSIHATDLYDWQPRFPVCVLFGHEVDGLAEALLDLCDTHVRIPMLGRKHSLNVATAGGVVVYELLRKYRALFDNATKAR
;
A
#
# COMPACT_ATOMS: atom_id res chain seq x y z
N MET A 1 35.13 13.38 1.06
CA MET A 1 34.56 13.51 2.43
C MET A 1 33.11 13.95 2.32
N ASN A 2 32.18 13.02 2.17
CA ASN A 2 30.76 13.30 2.03
C ASN A 2 30.06 12.89 3.31
N ARG A 3 29.65 13.89 4.09
CA ARG A 3 28.80 13.69 5.29
C ARG A 3 27.36 13.54 4.83
N TRP A 4 26.88 12.33 4.71
CA TRP A 4 25.43 12.05 4.73
C TRP A 4 24.97 12.19 6.17
N ARG A 5 24.32 13.30 6.49
CA ARG A 5 23.59 13.45 7.74
C ARG A 5 22.32 12.62 7.62
N THR A 6 22.29 11.48 8.27
CA THR A 6 21.08 10.73 8.55
C THR A 6 20.15 11.60 9.39
N ALA A 7 19.11 12.13 8.77
CA ALA A 7 18.02 12.74 9.50
C ALA A 7 17.24 11.61 10.20
N SER A 8 17.63 11.30 11.42
CA SER A 8 16.83 10.44 12.30
C SER A 8 15.55 11.20 12.65
N THR A 9 14.52 10.99 11.85
CA THR A 9 13.20 11.53 12.14
C THR A 9 12.59 10.66 13.23
N ARG A 10 12.76 11.06 14.48
CA ARG A 10 12.20 10.38 15.65
C ARG A 10 10.69 10.35 15.53
N TYR A 11 10.12 9.14 15.44
CA TYR A 11 8.72 8.92 15.72
C TYR A 11 8.44 9.46 17.14
N ARG A 12 7.66 10.53 17.26
CA ARG A 12 7.03 10.89 18.52
C ARG A 12 5.75 10.06 18.60
N PRO A 13 5.59 9.17 19.59
CA PRO A 13 4.28 8.60 19.85
C PRO A 13 3.31 9.77 20.05
N ALA A 14 2.17 9.70 19.37
CA ALA A 14 1.09 10.64 19.58
C ALA A 14 0.81 10.72 21.09
N ALA A 15 0.60 11.93 21.60
CA ALA A 15 0.23 12.13 22.98
C ALA A 15 -0.88 11.14 23.35
N THR A 16 -0.76 10.55 24.53
CA THR A 16 -1.75 9.61 25.08
C THR A 16 -3.13 10.25 24.93
N ILE A 17 -3.88 9.82 23.92
CA ILE A 17 -5.25 10.28 23.71
C ILE A 17 -6.03 9.69 24.86
N THR A 18 -6.46 10.52 25.78
CA THR A 18 -7.43 10.12 26.80
C THR A 18 -8.64 9.57 26.04
N PRO A 19 -9.05 8.31 26.26
CA PRO A 19 -10.18 7.77 25.54
C PRO A 19 -11.38 8.66 25.87
N ILE A 20 -11.88 9.40 24.89
CA ILE A 20 -13.21 9.99 24.99
C ILE A 20 -14.11 8.78 25.14
N ALA A 21 -14.82 8.68 26.26
CA ALA A 21 -15.79 7.62 26.50
C ALA A 21 -16.95 7.81 25.51
N LEU A 22 -16.74 7.36 24.28
CA LEU A 22 -17.78 7.28 23.26
C LEU A 22 -18.83 6.29 23.76
N LYS A 23 -20.11 6.68 23.76
CA LYS A 23 -21.19 5.73 23.97
C LYS A 23 -21.03 4.63 22.94
N SER A 24 -21.29 3.36 23.29
CA SER A 24 -21.12 2.20 22.43
C SER A 24 -21.84 2.30 21.07
N THR A 25 -22.76 3.23 20.92
CA THR A 25 -23.53 3.53 19.70
C THR A 25 -22.96 4.68 18.87
N GLU A 26 -21.95 5.42 19.37
CA GLU A 26 -21.32 6.48 18.59
C GLU A 26 -20.39 5.87 17.55
N ARG A 27 -20.71 6.12 16.28
CA ARG A 27 -19.87 5.75 15.17
C ARG A 27 -18.77 6.79 14.99
N VAL A 28 -17.55 6.34 14.72
CA VAL A 28 -16.48 7.23 14.22
C VAL A 28 -17.01 7.93 12.97
N PRO A 29 -16.93 9.26 12.86
CA PRO A 29 -17.41 9.98 11.68
C PRO A 29 -16.83 9.40 10.41
N TYR A 30 -17.67 9.23 9.39
CA TYR A 30 -17.31 8.64 8.10
C TYR A 30 -16.24 9.44 7.33
N LEU A 31 -16.24 10.77 7.54
CA LEU A 31 -15.25 11.69 6.96
C LEU A 31 -14.42 12.29 8.10
N VAL A 32 -13.18 11.85 8.18
CA VAL A 32 -12.18 12.35 9.14
C VAL A 32 -11.87 13.84 8.93
N THR A 33 -12.19 14.40 7.77
CA THR A 33 -12.02 15.81 7.40
C THR A 33 -12.77 16.79 8.32
N GLN A 34 -13.72 16.34 9.14
CA GLN A 34 -14.47 17.17 10.09
C GLN A 34 -14.25 16.81 11.56
N ALA A 35 -13.69 15.64 11.85
CA ALA A 35 -13.32 15.30 13.20
C ALA A 35 -11.89 15.81 13.42
N ALA A 36 -11.74 16.77 14.33
CA ALA A 36 -10.42 17.07 14.82
C ALA A 36 -9.73 15.75 15.20
N ALA A 37 -9.00 15.20 14.28
CA ALA A 37 -7.72 14.65 14.44
C ALA A 37 -7.40 13.55 15.45
N PRO A 38 -8.11 12.42 15.57
CA PRO A 38 -7.44 11.27 16.16
C PRO A 38 -6.25 10.81 15.28
N TYR A 39 -6.17 11.33 14.06
CA TYR A 39 -5.14 10.95 13.06
C TYR A 39 -4.25 12.12 12.62
N GLU A 40 -4.39 13.30 13.24
CA GLU A 40 -3.53 14.44 12.97
C GLU A 40 -2.09 14.13 13.34
N GLY A 41 -1.19 14.30 12.38
CA GLY A 41 0.23 13.99 12.54
C GLY A 41 0.61 12.54 12.27
N LEU A 42 -0.30 11.66 11.85
CA LEU A 42 0.07 10.35 11.31
C LEU A 42 0.85 10.55 10.01
N ARG A 43 2.07 10.04 9.99
CA ARG A 43 2.89 10.00 8.78
C ARG A 43 2.43 8.85 7.90
N ARG A 44 2.52 9.04 6.60
CA ARG A 44 2.36 7.95 5.64
C ARG A 44 3.39 6.87 5.91
N ILE A 45 2.97 5.62 5.72
CA ILE A 45 3.89 4.49 5.77
C ILE A 45 4.69 4.44 4.47
N PRO A 46 5.97 4.03 4.48
CA PRO A 46 6.81 3.95 3.29
C PRO A 46 6.45 2.74 2.42
N VAL A 47 5.20 2.70 2.00
CA VAL A 47 4.60 1.68 1.14
C VAL A 47 3.98 2.37 -0.06
N SER A 48 4.42 2.00 -1.24
CA SER A 48 3.80 2.38 -2.50
C SER A 48 3.14 1.17 -3.15
N VAL A 49 2.11 1.41 -3.97
CA VAL A 49 1.43 0.36 -4.71
C VAL A 49 1.50 0.67 -6.19
N LEU A 50 1.92 -0.30 -7.00
CA LEU A 50 1.94 -0.21 -8.46
C LEU A 50 0.84 -1.12 -9.03
N LEU A 51 -0.06 -0.53 -9.79
CA LEU A 51 -1.13 -1.22 -10.52
C LEU A 51 -0.75 -1.27 -12.00
N HIS A 52 -0.51 -2.46 -12.54
CA HIS A 52 -0.19 -2.65 -13.94
C HIS A 52 -1.34 -3.34 -14.67
N ASP A 53 -1.88 -2.65 -15.67
CA ASP A 53 -2.97 -3.13 -16.52
C ASP A 53 -4.25 -3.55 -15.76
N VAL A 54 -4.51 -2.93 -14.60
CA VAL A 54 -5.77 -3.13 -13.87
C VAL A 54 -6.91 -2.46 -14.64
N ARG A 55 -7.78 -3.27 -15.24
CA ARG A 55 -8.83 -2.79 -16.16
C ARG A 55 -10.04 -2.22 -15.45
N SER A 56 -10.38 -2.78 -14.31
CA SER A 56 -11.58 -2.36 -13.58
C SER A 56 -11.34 -1.04 -12.84
N LEU A 57 -12.01 0.01 -13.29
CA LEU A 57 -12.01 1.32 -12.63
C LEU A 57 -12.50 1.25 -11.18
N TYR A 58 -13.41 0.30 -10.89
CA TYR A 58 -13.88 0.06 -9.53
C TYR A 58 -12.78 -0.54 -8.66
N ASN A 59 -11.95 -1.44 -9.21
CA ASN A 59 -10.79 -1.96 -8.49
C ASN A 59 -9.78 -0.85 -8.22
N VAL A 60 -9.47 -0.01 -9.23
CA VAL A 60 -8.58 1.14 -9.06
C VAL A 60 -9.07 2.07 -7.95
N GLY A 61 -10.37 2.43 -7.94
CA GLY A 61 -10.94 3.25 -6.88
C GLY A 61 -10.89 2.58 -5.50
N ALA A 62 -11.09 1.26 -5.42
CA ALA A 62 -10.96 0.51 -4.18
C ALA A 62 -9.50 0.49 -3.67
N PHE A 63 -8.50 0.46 -4.56
CA PHE A 63 -7.09 0.64 -4.19
C PHE A 63 -6.80 2.02 -3.61
N PHE A 64 -7.32 3.09 -4.20
CA PHE A 64 -7.21 4.42 -3.62
C PHE A 64 -7.75 4.45 -2.20
N ARG A 65 -8.94 3.90 -1.98
CA ARG A 65 -9.56 3.86 -0.66
C ARG A 65 -8.76 3.03 0.35
N SER A 66 -8.23 1.89 -0.05
CA SER A 66 -7.39 1.04 0.82
C SER A 66 -6.05 1.71 1.13
N ALA A 67 -5.44 2.37 0.14
CA ALA A 67 -4.20 3.10 0.29
C ALA A 67 -4.34 4.31 1.22
N ASP A 68 -5.44 5.07 1.10
CA ASP A 68 -5.77 6.17 2.01
C ASP A 68 -5.92 5.66 3.44
N ALA A 69 -6.75 4.64 3.63
CA ALA A 69 -7.05 4.07 4.95
C ALA A 69 -5.83 3.47 5.66
N ALA A 70 -4.90 2.88 4.90
CA ALA A 70 -3.65 2.34 5.43
C ALA A 70 -2.52 3.37 5.53
N GLY A 71 -2.71 4.57 4.97
CA GLY A 71 -1.70 5.63 4.94
C GLY A 71 -0.54 5.34 4.00
N CYS A 72 -0.79 4.66 2.87
CA CYS A 72 0.24 4.40 1.87
C CYS A 72 0.81 5.70 1.30
N GLU A 73 2.08 5.66 0.91
CA GLU A 73 2.79 6.83 0.41
C GLU A 73 2.28 7.28 -0.95
N LYS A 74 2.09 6.34 -1.89
CA LYS A 74 1.74 6.65 -3.27
C LYS A 74 1.13 5.47 -4.02
N LEU A 75 0.30 5.76 -5.02
CA LEU A 75 -0.12 4.83 -6.06
C LEU A 75 0.56 5.14 -7.38
N TYR A 76 1.07 4.12 -8.06
CA TYR A 76 1.56 4.18 -9.42
C TYR A 76 0.57 3.43 -10.33
N LEU A 77 0.03 4.14 -11.32
CA LEU A 77 -0.92 3.60 -12.28
C LEU A 77 -0.19 3.37 -13.60
N CYS A 78 0.02 2.10 -13.97
CA CYS A 78 0.87 1.76 -15.10
C CYS A 78 0.10 1.09 -16.24
N GLY A 79 0.63 1.21 -17.45
CA GLY A 79 0.03 0.64 -18.64
C GLY A 79 -1.36 1.21 -18.92
N ILE A 80 -2.33 0.32 -19.14
CA ILE A 80 -3.73 0.69 -19.42
C ILE A 80 -4.57 0.97 -18.16
N THR A 81 -3.98 0.90 -16.97
CA THR A 81 -4.68 1.18 -15.72
C THR A 81 -5.34 2.56 -15.76
N GLY A 82 -6.65 2.58 -15.49
CA GLY A 82 -7.41 3.82 -15.45
C GLY A 82 -6.91 4.78 -14.37
N ARG A 83 -7.08 6.09 -14.63
CA ARG A 83 -6.58 7.15 -13.73
C ARG A 83 -7.64 8.22 -13.48
N PRO A 84 -7.54 8.94 -12.34
CA PRO A 84 -8.37 10.13 -12.12
C PRO A 84 -8.09 11.25 -13.15
N PRO A 85 -9.09 12.13 -13.44
CA PRO A 85 -10.45 12.03 -12.93
C PRO A 85 -11.29 11.05 -13.77
N HIS A 86 -11.98 10.14 -13.11
CA HIS A 86 -12.89 9.20 -13.78
C HIS A 86 -14.03 8.77 -12.84
N ALA A 87 -15.28 8.91 -13.28
CA ALA A 87 -16.46 8.62 -12.46
C ALA A 87 -16.50 7.18 -11.90
N GLY A 88 -15.98 6.20 -12.66
CA GLY A 88 -15.87 4.81 -12.19
C GLY A 88 -14.88 4.64 -11.03
N ILE A 89 -13.81 5.43 -10.99
CA ILE A 89 -12.84 5.45 -9.88
C ILE A 89 -13.47 6.13 -8.68
N SER A 90 -14.02 7.35 -8.85
CA SER A 90 -14.59 8.15 -7.75
C SER A 90 -15.73 7.42 -7.04
N LYS A 91 -16.47 6.56 -7.77
CA LYS A 91 -17.59 5.79 -7.21
C LYS A 91 -17.15 4.83 -6.08
N THR A 92 -15.94 4.33 -6.10
CA THR A 92 -15.41 3.39 -5.09
C THR A 92 -14.30 3.99 -4.24
N ALA A 93 -13.55 4.96 -4.75
CA ALA A 93 -12.55 5.70 -4.02
C ALA A 93 -13.15 6.64 -2.97
N LEU A 94 -14.35 7.21 -3.24
CA LEU A 94 -15.08 8.08 -2.30
C LEU A 94 -14.25 9.29 -1.83
N GLY A 95 -13.49 9.91 -2.75
CA GLY A 95 -12.64 11.06 -2.47
C GLY A 95 -11.19 10.70 -2.10
N ALA A 96 -10.85 9.43 -1.93
CA ALA A 96 -9.47 9.02 -1.64
C ALA A 96 -8.51 9.31 -2.80
N GLU A 97 -9.01 9.42 -4.02
CA GLU A 97 -8.25 9.82 -5.20
C GLU A 97 -7.71 11.25 -5.14
N ASP A 98 -8.30 12.09 -4.29
CA ASP A 98 -7.86 13.48 -4.07
C ASP A 98 -6.83 13.59 -2.95
N THR A 99 -6.73 12.57 -2.08
CA THR A 99 -5.88 12.58 -0.88
C THR A 99 -4.63 11.73 -1.02
N VAL A 100 -4.71 10.61 -1.73
CA VAL A 100 -3.56 9.73 -1.98
C VAL A 100 -2.77 10.25 -3.18
N PRO A 101 -1.48 10.57 -3.03
CA PRO A 101 -0.64 10.89 -4.18
C PRO A 101 -0.63 9.76 -5.19
N TRP A 102 -0.72 10.10 -6.46
CA TRP A 102 -0.61 9.12 -7.53
C TRP A 102 0.13 9.69 -8.73
N GLU A 103 0.69 8.79 -9.53
CA GLU A 103 1.33 9.11 -10.79
C GLU A 103 0.94 8.06 -11.84
N HIS A 104 0.92 8.47 -13.11
CA HIS A 104 0.74 7.54 -14.22
C HIS A 104 2.07 7.33 -14.96
N HIS A 105 2.43 6.07 -15.16
CA HIS A 105 3.63 5.68 -15.90
C HIS A 105 3.27 4.68 -16.99
N PRO A 106 3.50 4.99 -18.27
CA PRO A 106 3.21 4.06 -19.37
C PRO A 106 4.15 2.85 -19.35
N ASP A 107 5.38 3.03 -18.85
CA ASP A 107 6.42 1.99 -18.76
C ASP A 107 6.65 1.58 -17.32
N PRO A 108 6.08 0.44 -16.87
CA PRO A 108 6.28 -0.05 -15.51
C PRO A 108 7.71 -0.54 -15.25
N ALA A 109 8.43 -1.06 -16.27
CA ALA A 109 9.78 -1.57 -16.10
C ALA A 109 10.75 -0.43 -15.77
N ALA A 110 10.68 0.67 -16.51
CA ALA A 110 11.48 1.86 -16.24
C ALA A 110 11.20 2.43 -14.82
N LEU A 111 9.93 2.42 -14.39
CA LEU A 111 9.55 2.86 -13.04
C LEU A 111 10.14 1.94 -11.97
N ILE A 112 10.01 0.60 -12.13
CA ILE A 112 10.56 -0.39 -11.20
C ILE A 112 12.06 -0.16 -11.00
N LEU A 113 12.84 -0.10 -12.09
CA LEU A 113 14.27 0.14 -12.03
C LEU A 113 14.64 1.48 -11.37
N ASN A 114 13.79 2.50 -11.53
CA ASN A 114 13.99 3.78 -10.85
C ASN A 114 13.74 3.68 -9.35
N LEU A 115 12.68 3.01 -8.93
CA LEU A 115 12.36 2.79 -7.52
C LEU A 115 13.42 1.96 -6.80
N GLN A 116 13.95 0.92 -7.46
CA GLN A 116 15.08 0.12 -6.94
C GLN A 116 16.33 1.00 -6.72
N ARG A 117 16.66 1.89 -7.67
CA ARG A 117 17.77 2.84 -7.50
C ARG A 117 17.56 3.82 -6.35
N GLN A 118 16.30 4.08 -5.98
CA GLN A 118 15.94 4.89 -4.80
C GLN A 118 15.91 4.06 -3.50
N GLY A 119 16.22 2.77 -3.56
CA GLY A 119 16.31 1.88 -2.41
C GLY A 119 14.99 1.19 -2.02
N HIS A 120 13.96 1.23 -2.86
CA HIS A 120 12.74 0.47 -2.63
C HIS A 120 12.97 -1.02 -2.85
N GLU A 121 12.42 -1.85 -1.99
CA GLU A 121 12.16 -3.25 -2.33
C GLU A 121 10.95 -3.30 -3.28
N ILE A 122 11.06 -4.10 -4.32
CA ILE A 122 9.99 -4.31 -5.29
C ILE A 122 9.43 -5.72 -5.09
N ALA A 123 8.16 -5.82 -4.68
CA ALA A 123 7.51 -7.09 -4.38
C ALA A 123 6.30 -7.34 -5.28
N ALA A 124 6.35 -8.37 -6.09
CA ALA A 124 5.21 -8.82 -6.89
C ALA A 124 4.21 -9.58 -6.02
N VAL A 125 2.94 -9.19 -6.03
CA VAL A 125 1.86 -9.96 -5.39
C VAL A 125 1.27 -10.92 -6.42
N GLU A 126 1.75 -12.17 -6.39
CA GLU A 126 1.43 -13.17 -7.41
C GLU A 126 1.48 -14.59 -6.84
N THR A 127 0.70 -15.51 -7.45
CA THR A 127 0.65 -16.93 -7.06
C THR A 127 1.75 -17.74 -7.76
N SER A 128 3.01 -17.38 -7.56
CA SER A 128 4.14 -18.13 -8.17
C SER A 128 4.65 -19.21 -7.21
N ILE A 129 5.30 -20.23 -7.78
CA ILE A 129 5.94 -21.31 -7.00
C ILE A 129 7.11 -20.81 -6.14
N HIS A 130 7.70 -19.67 -6.52
CA HIS A 130 8.79 -19.02 -5.79
C HIS A 130 8.32 -17.99 -4.78
N ALA A 131 7.00 -17.77 -4.69
CA ALA A 131 6.45 -16.75 -3.80
C ALA A 131 6.54 -17.17 -2.33
N THR A 132 7.01 -16.25 -1.49
CA THR A 132 6.94 -16.34 -0.05
C THR A 132 5.52 -16.03 0.43
N ASP A 133 5.03 -16.72 1.45
CA ASP A 133 3.75 -16.40 2.05
C ASP A 133 3.76 -15.00 2.67
N LEU A 134 2.69 -14.23 2.44
CA LEU A 134 2.56 -12.85 2.91
C LEU A 134 2.90 -12.69 4.40
N TYR A 135 2.49 -13.66 5.21
CA TYR A 135 2.67 -13.59 6.66
C TYR A 135 4.12 -13.86 7.08
N ASP A 136 4.87 -14.66 6.30
CA ASP A 136 6.28 -14.99 6.55
C ASP A 136 7.25 -13.97 5.93
N TRP A 137 6.79 -13.24 4.90
CA TRP A 137 7.59 -12.22 4.24
C TRP A 137 8.01 -11.11 5.20
N GLN A 138 9.30 -10.74 5.18
CA GLN A 138 9.86 -9.63 5.96
C GLN A 138 10.28 -8.50 5.01
N PRO A 139 9.40 -7.53 4.74
CA PRO A 139 9.67 -6.46 3.80
C PRO A 139 10.79 -5.53 4.29
N ARG A 140 11.63 -5.10 3.37
CA ARG A 140 12.54 -3.96 3.56
C ARG A 140 11.80 -2.69 3.16
N PHE A 141 11.68 -1.75 4.08
CA PHE A 141 11.07 -0.46 3.77
C PHE A 141 12.12 0.57 3.31
N PRO A 142 11.81 1.44 2.33
CA PRO A 142 10.53 1.54 1.62
C PRO A 142 10.26 0.37 0.67
N VAL A 143 9.00 0.01 0.50
CA VAL A 143 8.57 -1.10 -0.36
C VAL A 143 7.53 -0.64 -1.37
N CYS A 144 7.63 -1.13 -2.60
CA CYS A 144 6.60 -0.99 -3.62
C CYS A 144 6.02 -2.37 -3.95
N VAL A 145 4.71 -2.55 -3.75
CA VAL A 145 4.01 -3.79 -4.07
C VAL A 145 3.29 -3.69 -5.40
N LEU A 146 3.49 -4.68 -6.27
CA LEU A 146 2.94 -4.74 -7.62
C LEU A 146 1.72 -5.64 -7.68
N PHE A 147 0.68 -5.16 -8.37
CA PHE A 147 -0.51 -5.93 -8.73
C PHE A 147 -0.71 -5.86 -10.24
N GLY A 148 -1.00 -6.99 -10.86
CA GLY A 148 -1.22 -7.13 -12.29
C GLY A 148 -2.68 -7.16 -12.71
N HIS A 149 -2.87 -7.46 -13.98
CA HIS A 149 -4.16 -7.64 -14.62
C HIS A 149 -5.00 -8.72 -13.93
N GLU A 150 -6.33 -8.52 -13.85
CA GLU A 150 -7.24 -9.36 -13.05
C GLU A 150 -7.30 -10.83 -13.51
N VAL A 151 -6.94 -11.10 -14.75
CA VAL A 151 -6.98 -12.45 -15.34
C VAL A 151 -5.58 -12.99 -15.61
N ASP A 152 -4.73 -12.17 -16.24
CA ASP A 152 -3.42 -12.60 -16.73
C ASP A 152 -2.31 -12.41 -15.70
N GLY A 153 -2.56 -11.67 -14.61
CA GLY A 153 -1.56 -11.37 -13.59
C GLY A 153 -0.49 -10.39 -14.09
N LEU A 154 0.72 -10.55 -13.58
CA LEU A 154 1.91 -9.80 -13.99
C LEU A 154 2.66 -10.56 -15.09
N ALA A 155 3.10 -9.85 -16.12
CA ALA A 155 3.95 -10.41 -17.15
C ALA A 155 5.29 -10.89 -16.57
N GLU A 156 5.81 -12.02 -17.09
CA GLU A 156 7.07 -12.64 -16.63
C GLU A 156 8.23 -11.64 -16.61
N ALA A 157 8.34 -10.80 -17.64
CA ALA A 157 9.35 -9.75 -17.70
C ALA A 157 9.29 -8.73 -16.56
N LEU A 158 8.12 -8.50 -15.95
CA LEU A 158 7.99 -7.65 -14.76
C LEU A 158 8.28 -8.43 -13.48
N LEU A 159 7.90 -9.71 -13.43
CA LEU A 159 8.22 -10.59 -12.31
C LEU A 159 9.73 -10.74 -12.14
N ASP A 160 10.47 -10.89 -13.23
CA ASP A 160 11.94 -10.99 -13.23
C ASP A 160 12.64 -9.73 -12.71
N LEU A 161 11.98 -8.57 -12.74
CA LEU A 161 12.51 -7.34 -12.17
C LEU A 161 12.23 -7.19 -10.67
N CYS A 162 11.36 -8.03 -10.11
CA CYS A 162 10.98 -7.91 -8.70
C CYS A 162 12.01 -8.57 -7.78
N ASP A 163 12.31 -7.92 -6.66
CA ASP A 163 13.22 -8.46 -5.63
C ASP A 163 12.58 -9.65 -4.89
N THR A 164 11.26 -9.66 -4.78
CA THR A 164 10.51 -10.67 -4.02
C THR A 164 9.17 -10.96 -4.69
N HIS A 165 8.74 -12.22 -4.65
CA HIS A 165 7.36 -12.61 -4.96
C HIS A 165 6.64 -12.96 -3.67
N VAL A 166 5.42 -12.47 -3.51
CA VAL A 166 4.61 -12.64 -2.30
C VAL A 166 3.24 -13.18 -2.68
N ARG A 167 2.80 -14.21 -2.00
CA ARG A 167 1.46 -14.78 -2.19
C ARG A 167 0.61 -14.66 -0.93
N ILE A 168 -0.68 -14.46 -1.10
CA ILE A 168 -1.66 -14.58 -0.03
C ILE A 168 -2.02 -16.07 0.09
N PRO A 169 -1.88 -16.70 1.27
CA PRO A 169 -2.26 -18.11 1.44
C PRO A 169 -3.75 -18.34 1.12
N MET A 170 -4.03 -19.31 0.26
CA MET A 170 -5.38 -19.65 -0.16
C MET A 170 -5.75 -21.07 0.31
N LEU A 171 -6.68 -21.18 1.25
CA LEU A 171 -7.08 -22.47 1.83
C LEU A 171 -8.33 -23.07 1.16
N GLY A 172 -8.93 -22.34 0.23
CA GLY A 172 -10.14 -22.75 -0.48
C GLY A 172 -9.85 -23.38 -1.85
N ARG A 173 -10.93 -23.57 -2.62
CA ARG A 173 -10.82 -24.08 -4.01
C ARG A 173 -10.40 -23.03 -5.03
N LYS A 174 -10.52 -21.74 -4.69
CA LYS A 174 -10.09 -20.65 -5.57
C LYS A 174 -8.61 -20.39 -5.36
N HIS A 175 -7.93 -20.00 -6.45
CA HIS A 175 -6.49 -19.77 -6.45
C HIS A 175 -6.12 -18.29 -6.32
N SER A 176 -7.12 -17.39 -6.40
CA SER A 176 -6.90 -15.95 -6.32
C SER A 176 -8.07 -15.24 -5.63
N LEU A 177 -7.81 -14.05 -5.14
CA LEU A 177 -8.79 -13.07 -4.70
C LEU A 177 -9.05 -12.04 -5.81
N ASN A 178 -10.14 -11.29 -5.69
CA ASN A 178 -10.26 -10.05 -6.44
C ASN A 178 -9.04 -9.16 -6.14
N VAL A 179 -8.48 -8.52 -7.17
CA VAL A 179 -7.20 -7.79 -7.07
C VAL A 179 -7.25 -6.67 -6.02
N ALA A 180 -8.37 -5.94 -5.90
CA ALA A 180 -8.51 -4.89 -4.90
C ALA A 180 -8.67 -5.47 -3.48
N THR A 181 -9.29 -6.63 -3.34
CA THR A 181 -9.34 -7.36 -2.07
C THR A 181 -7.95 -7.81 -1.67
N ALA A 182 -7.18 -8.39 -2.59
CA ALA A 182 -5.78 -8.75 -2.37
C ALA A 182 -4.96 -7.53 -1.94
N GLY A 183 -5.15 -6.39 -2.63
CA GLY A 183 -4.53 -5.12 -2.28
C GLY A 183 -4.82 -4.69 -0.85
N GLY A 184 -6.08 -4.76 -0.42
CA GLY A 184 -6.47 -4.46 0.96
C GLY A 184 -5.75 -5.35 1.99
N VAL A 185 -5.71 -6.66 1.75
CA VAL A 185 -5.01 -7.62 2.63
C VAL A 185 -3.52 -7.28 2.74
N VAL A 186 -2.85 -7.05 1.60
CA VAL A 186 -1.40 -6.81 1.56
C VAL A 186 -1.03 -5.49 2.22
N VAL A 187 -1.72 -4.38 1.90
CA VAL A 187 -1.37 -3.07 2.46
C VAL A 187 -1.60 -3.00 3.97
N TYR A 188 -2.63 -3.67 4.48
CA TYR A 188 -2.87 -3.74 5.92
C TYR A 188 -1.87 -4.64 6.65
N GLU A 189 -1.41 -5.73 6.03
CA GLU A 189 -0.31 -6.53 6.59
C GLU A 189 1.00 -5.74 6.60
N LEU A 190 1.28 -4.96 5.56
CA LEU A 190 2.44 -4.06 5.53
C LEU A 190 2.34 -2.97 6.61
N LEU A 191 1.16 -2.39 6.82
CA LEU A 191 0.92 -1.46 7.92
C LEU A 191 1.20 -2.12 9.28
N ARG A 192 0.72 -3.34 9.51
CA ARG A 192 0.98 -4.11 10.74
C ARG A 192 2.47 -4.34 10.95
N LYS A 193 3.17 -4.82 9.90
CA LYS A 193 4.63 -5.08 9.95
C LYS A 193 5.42 -3.80 10.19
N TYR A 194 5.10 -2.72 9.49
CA TYR A 194 5.75 -1.43 9.67
C TYR A 194 5.59 -0.91 11.10
N ARG A 195 4.39 -0.96 11.67
CA ARG A 195 4.15 -0.55 13.06
C ARG A 195 4.94 -1.38 14.07
N ALA A 196 5.05 -2.69 13.87
CA ALA A 196 5.80 -3.57 14.76
C ALA A 196 7.30 -3.19 14.88
N LEU A 197 7.89 -2.57 13.85
CA LEU A 197 9.27 -2.08 13.91
C LEU A 197 9.44 -0.98 14.98
N PHE A 198 8.45 -0.13 15.18
CA PHE A 198 8.49 0.96 16.17
C PHE A 198 8.14 0.49 17.58
N ASP A 199 7.19 -0.43 17.71
CA ASP A 199 6.79 -1.00 18.99
C ASP A 199 7.96 -1.76 19.63
N ASN A 200 8.76 -2.48 18.83
CA ASN A 200 9.96 -3.18 19.29
C ASN A 200 11.09 -2.22 19.68
N ALA A 201 11.28 -1.12 18.97
CA ALA A 201 12.29 -0.11 19.28
C ALA A 201 11.98 0.64 20.61
N THR A 202 10.71 0.73 20.99
CA THR A 202 10.27 1.37 22.22
C THR A 202 10.40 0.44 23.43
N LYS A 203 10.29 -0.87 23.24
CA LYS A 203 10.44 -1.89 24.30
C LYS A 203 11.90 -2.24 24.60
N ALA A 204 12.84 -1.89 23.72
CA ALA A 204 14.27 -2.15 23.86
C ALA A 204 15.03 -1.01 24.58
N ARG A 205 14.34 -0.01 25.08
CA ARG A 205 14.84 1.10 25.90
C ARG A 205 14.28 1.04 27.30
#